data_bf0cec50d34d612409960fd95d55dfbd
#
_entry.id   bf0cec50d34d612409960fd95d55dfbd
#
_cell.length_a   1.000
_cell.length_b   1.000
_cell.length_c   1.000
_cell.angle_alpha   90.00
_cell.angle_beta   90.00
_cell.angle_gamma   90.00
#
_symmetry.space_group_name_H-M   'P 1'
#
loop_
_entity.id
_entity.type
_entity.pdbx_description
1 polymer ?
#
loop_
_entity_poly.entity_id
_entity_poly.type
_entity_poly.pdbx_seq_one_letter_code
_entity_poly.pdbx_strand_id
1 'polypeptide(L)'
;MALVRLKRSARSLVTRLIASSVSEVYACTQGVEEMCSLTQQTQVLLALRYKDLVYQGGPYPTFDEVGFRIFSQSNEDGILLYIFSLIGTTNRKAVEICAGSGIECNTANLIINHNWRGLLFDGNDRLVRQGQAFYVHHKDTFILPPKFVHAWITPENVDDLIAEHGFDDEIDLLSLDIDGQDYWVWQAMERCRPRVIVLEAQSFGAEASLSVPYDPAFVAHHMDDHYLGATIAAFVKLGRVKGYRFVGFNRLQYNAFFIRDGIAENMLPEVPLSSCLDPALEEMRRRAWEKAAKYEWVEV
;
A
#
# COMPACT_ATOMS: atom_id res chain seq x y z
N MET A 1 -21.05 -54.43 -27.79
CA MET A 1 -22.06 -53.42 -27.48
C MET A 1 -21.99 -52.86 -26.07
N ALA A 2 -21.76 -53.64 -25.02
CA ALA A 2 -21.71 -53.18 -23.62
C ALA A 2 -20.58 -52.16 -23.34
N LEU A 3 -19.38 -52.39 -23.84
CA LEU A 3 -18.22 -51.47 -23.64
C LEU A 3 -18.42 -50.08 -24.24
N VAL A 4 -19.13 -49.97 -25.38
CA VAL A 4 -19.41 -48.70 -26.04
C VAL A 4 -20.46 -47.91 -25.25
N ARG A 5 -21.45 -48.59 -24.65
CA ARG A 5 -22.45 -47.96 -23.75
C ARG A 5 -21.81 -47.46 -22.48
N LEU A 6 -20.90 -48.20 -21.84
CA LEU A 6 -20.16 -47.80 -20.64
C LEU A 6 -19.31 -46.54 -20.90
N LYS A 7 -18.57 -46.51 -22.04
CA LYS A 7 -17.76 -45.31 -22.41
C LYS A 7 -18.62 -44.09 -22.68
N ARG A 8 -19.82 -44.21 -23.28
CA ARG A 8 -20.76 -43.09 -23.48
C ARG A 8 -21.34 -42.60 -22.16
N SER A 9 -21.69 -43.53 -21.24
CA SER A 9 -22.21 -43.14 -19.92
C SER A 9 -21.18 -42.46 -19.07
N ALA A 10 -19.94 -42.94 -19.04
CA ALA A 10 -18.84 -42.29 -18.32
C ALA A 10 -18.50 -40.91 -18.88
N ARG A 11 -18.46 -40.74 -20.23
CA ARG A 11 -18.29 -39.43 -20.83
C ARG A 11 -19.40 -38.43 -20.48
N SER A 12 -20.66 -38.89 -20.50
CA SER A 12 -21.81 -38.07 -20.11
C SER A 12 -21.77 -37.64 -18.63
N LEU A 13 -21.31 -38.54 -17.75
CA LEU A 13 -21.14 -38.22 -16.32
C LEU A 13 -20.03 -37.20 -16.10
N VAL A 14 -18.89 -37.38 -16.72
CA VAL A 14 -17.76 -36.43 -16.65
C VAL A 14 -18.14 -35.08 -17.19
N THR A 15 -18.85 -35.02 -18.33
CA THR A 15 -19.32 -33.77 -18.92
C THR A 15 -20.32 -33.04 -17.98
N ARG A 16 -21.21 -33.76 -17.31
CA ARG A 16 -22.15 -33.18 -16.33
C ARG A 16 -21.43 -32.65 -15.09
N LEU A 17 -20.45 -33.39 -14.57
CA LEU A 17 -19.66 -32.96 -13.42
C LEU A 17 -18.85 -31.70 -13.73
N ILE A 18 -18.21 -31.66 -14.91
CA ILE A 18 -17.47 -30.48 -15.36
C ILE A 18 -18.43 -29.27 -15.53
N ALA A 19 -19.59 -29.49 -16.16
CA ALA A 19 -20.58 -28.41 -16.35
C ALA A 19 -21.14 -27.89 -15.02
N SER A 20 -21.37 -28.76 -14.03
CA SER A 20 -21.78 -28.37 -12.68
C SER A 20 -20.69 -27.55 -11.98
N SER A 21 -19.45 -28.03 -12.00
CA SER A 21 -18.32 -27.30 -11.39
C SER A 21 -18.07 -25.95 -12.05
N VAL A 22 -18.17 -25.87 -13.37
CA VAL A 22 -18.06 -24.61 -14.11
C VAL A 22 -19.18 -23.65 -13.74
N SER A 23 -20.43 -24.16 -13.60
CA SER A 23 -21.57 -23.34 -13.18
C SER A 23 -21.43 -22.82 -11.75
N GLU A 24 -20.91 -23.62 -10.84
CA GLU A 24 -20.64 -23.22 -9.45
C GLU A 24 -19.52 -22.15 -9.39
N VAL A 25 -18.44 -22.33 -10.14
CA VAL A 25 -17.37 -21.34 -10.24
C VAL A 25 -17.90 -20.02 -10.84
N TYR A 26 -18.75 -20.10 -11.86
CA TYR A 26 -19.35 -18.91 -12.48
C TYR A 26 -20.30 -18.18 -11.54
N ALA A 27 -21.12 -18.90 -10.76
CA ALA A 27 -21.98 -18.30 -9.74
C ALA A 27 -21.16 -17.65 -8.60
N CYS A 28 -20.06 -18.29 -8.16
CA CYS A 28 -19.12 -17.68 -7.22
C CYS A 28 -18.50 -16.40 -7.76
N THR A 29 -18.04 -16.39 -9.02
CA THR A 29 -17.44 -15.19 -9.62
C THR A 29 -18.45 -14.06 -9.77
N GLN A 30 -19.70 -14.31 -10.13
CA GLN A 30 -20.76 -13.30 -10.16
C GLN A 30 -21.04 -12.72 -8.76
N GLY A 31 -21.10 -13.54 -7.74
CA GLY A 31 -21.27 -13.08 -6.34
C GLY A 31 -20.13 -12.18 -5.87
N VAL A 32 -18.89 -12.50 -6.27
CA VAL A 32 -17.71 -11.65 -5.99
C VAL A 32 -17.80 -10.32 -6.75
N GLU A 33 -18.23 -10.33 -7.99
CA GLU A 33 -18.42 -9.11 -8.80
C GLU A 33 -19.48 -8.18 -8.22
N GLU A 34 -20.60 -8.72 -7.73
CA GLU A 34 -21.65 -7.94 -7.06
C GLU A 34 -21.14 -7.33 -5.76
N MET A 35 -20.40 -8.09 -4.95
CA MET A 35 -19.76 -7.58 -3.73
C MET A 35 -18.77 -6.46 -4.03
N CYS A 36 -17.94 -6.59 -5.04
CA CYS A 36 -17.01 -5.55 -5.47
C CYS A 36 -17.74 -4.27 -5.88
N SER A 37 -18.86 -4.39 -6.61
CA SER A 37 -19.68 -3.24 -7.01
C SER A 37 -20.29 -2.51 -5.81
N LEU A 38 -20.86 -3.24 -4.85
CA LEU A 38 -21.39 -2.66 -3.62
C LEU A 38 -20.30 -1.96 -2.80
N THR A 39 -19.11 -2.55 -2.73
CA THR A 39 -17.96 -1.97 -2.05
C THR A 39 -17.54 -0.63 -2.68
N GLN A 40 -17.46 -0.56 -4.01
CA GLN A 40 -17.14 0.66 -4.74
C GLN A 40 -18.19 1.76 -4.50
N GLN A 41 -19.49 1.43 -4.57
CA GLN A 41 -20.57 2.37 -4.30
C GLN A 41 -20.51 2.93 -2.88
N THR A 42 -20.25 2.08 -1.91
CA THR A 42 -20.10 2.50 -0.50
C THR A 42 -18.93 3.44 -0.32
N GLN A 43 -17.79 3.19 -0.96
CA GLN A 43 -16.62 4.07 -0.92
C GLN A 43 -16.92 5.45 -1.54
N VAL A 44 -17.68 5.49 -2.64
CA VAL A 44 -18.11 6.77 -3.25
C VAL A 44 -18.97 7.57 -2.28
N LEU A 45 -19.90 6.93 -1.58
CA LEU A 45 -20.73 7.60 -0.55
C LEU A 45 -19.89 8.10 0.62
N LEU A 46 -18.93 7.29 1.11
CA LEU A 46 -17.99 7.72 2.17
C LEU A 46 -17.15 8.92 1.73
N ALA A 47 -16.59 8.88 0.52
CA ALA A 47 -15.81 9.98 -0.03
C ALA A 47 -16.62 11.29 -0.13
N LEU A 48 -17.89 11.20 -0.54
CA LEU A 48 -18.80 12.37 -0.53
C LEU A 48 -19.05 12.86 0.88
N ARG A 49 -19.28 11.95 1.83
CA ARG A 49 -19.47 12.32 3.25
C ARG A 49 -18.23 12.99 3.85
N TYR A 50 -17.04 12.52 3.53
CA TYR A 50 -15.80 13.17 4.00
C TYR A 50 -15.61 14.56 3.39
N LYS A 51 -15.98 14.76 2.12
CA LYS A 51 -16.00 16.09 1.50
C LYS A 51 -16.96 17.05 2.20
N ASP A 52 -18.11 16.56 2.65
CA ASP A 52 -19.05 17.38 3.42
C ASP A 52 -18.42 17.90 4.73
N LEU A 53 -17.54 17.11 5.38
CA LEU A 53 -16.83 17.57 6.59
C LEU A 53 -15.93 18.78 6.30
N VAL A 54 -15.34 18.85 5.11
CA VAL A 54 -14.53 20.02 4.70
C VAL A 54 -15.39 21.27 4.65
N TYR A 55 -16.59 21.19 4.05
CA TYR A 55 -17.53 22.33 3.98
C TYR A 55 -18.07 22.71 5.36
N GLN A 56 -18.22 21.76 6.28
CA GLN A 56 -18.69 21.98 7.64
C GLN A 56 -17.60 22.50 8.59
N GLY A 57 -16.31 22.39 8.21
CA GLY A 57 -15.18 22.78 9.05
C GLY A 57 -14.84 21.77 10.16
N GLY A 58 -15.15 20.49 9.98
CA GLY A 58 -14.93 19.41 10.94
C GLY A 58 -16.14 19.12 11.86
N PRO A 59 -15.99 18.30 12.91
CA PRO A 59 -14.73 17.65 13.35
C PRO A 59 -14.24 16.57 12.37
N TYR A 60 -12.92 16.41 12.28
CA TYR A 60 -12.29 15.41 11.40
C TYR A 60 -12.04 14.12 12.19
N PRO A 61 -12.56 12.96 11.74
CA PRO A 61 -12.30 11.66 12.36
C PRO A 61 -10.82 11.28 12.36
N THR A 62 -10.44 10.45 13.32
CA THR A 62 -9.10 9.82 13.40
C THR A 62 -8.94 8.70 12.39
N PHE A 63 -7.71 8.26 12.13
CA PHE A 63 -7.43 7.13 11.23
C PHE A 63 -8.06 5.81 11.72
N ASP A 64 -8.19 5.61 13.03
CA ASP A 64 -8.87 4.44 13.58
C ASP A 64 -10.36 4.41 13.28
N GLU A 65 -11.00 5.58 13.20
CA GLU A 65 -12.44 5.69 12.92
C GLU A 65 -12.78 5.54 11.42
N VAL A 66 -11.82 5.81 10.52
CA VAL A 66 -12.05 5.79 9.07
C VAL A 66 -11.39 4.62 8.36
N GLY A 67 -10.44 3.95 9.02
CA GLY A 67 -9.67 2.87 8.44
C GLY A 67 -10.49 1.63 8.16
N PHE A 68 -10.39 1.09 6.95
CA PHE A 68 -10.94 -0.21 6.54
C PHE A 68 -10.01 -0.87 5.51
N ARG A 69 -10.19 -2.18 5.32
CA ARG A 69 -9.41 -2.99 4.39
C ARG A 69 -10.27 -3.52 3.25
N ILE A 70 -9.74 -3.43 2.03
CA ILE A 70 -10.26 -4.09 0.83
C ILE A 70 -9.12 -4.83 0.12
N PHE A 71 -8.04 -4.13 -0.21
CA PHE A 71 -6.87 -4.64 -0.92
C PHE A 71 -5.58 -4.48 -0.11
N SER A 72 -5.49 -3.50 0.77
CA SER A 72 -4.32 -3.30 1.62
C SER A 72 -4.18 -4.39 2.68
N GLN A 73 -3.02 -4.48 3.31
CA GLN A 73 -2.71 -5.50 4.32
C GLN A 73 -3.51 -5.30 5.61
N SER A 74 -3.81 -4.06 6.00
CA SER A 74 -4.57 -3.72 7.20
C SER A 74 -5.73 -2.76 6.89
N ASN A 75 -5.68 -1.53 7.35
CA ASN A 75 -6.77 -0.55 7.22
C ASN A 75 -6.40 0.68 6.36
N GLU A 76 -5.36 0.58 5.58
CA GLU A 76 -4.80 1.67 4.77
C GLU A 76 -5.76 2.14 3.67
N ASP A 77 -6.56 1.24 3.09
CA ASP A 77 -7.54 1.60 2.05
C ASP A 77 -8.49 2.69 2.52
N GLY A 78 -9.01 2.55 3.75
CA GLY A 78 -9.91 3.53 4.36
C GLY A 78 -9.21 4.84 4.67
N ILE A 79 -8.00 4.78 5.21
CA ILE A 79 -7.19 5.96 5.54
C ILE A 79 -6.86 6.75 4.27
N LEU A 80 -6.42 6.09 3.20
CA LEU A 80 -6.11 6.74 1.92
C LEU A 80 -7.35 7.35 1.28
N LEU A 81 -8.49 6.65 1.30
CA LEU A 81 -9.76 7.21 0.82
C LEU A 81 -10.15 8.47 1.59
N TYR A 82 -10.00 8.46 2.90
CA TYR A 82 -10.26 9.60 3.76
C TYR A 82 -9.33 10.76 3.46
N ILE A 83 -8.01 10.54 3.48
CA ILE A 83 -7.01 11.58 3.18
C ILE A 83 -7.35 12.26 1.84
N PHE A 84 -7.49 11.49 0.75
CA PHE A 84 -7.75 12.06 -0.58
C PHE A 84 -9.16 12.64 -0.74
N SER A 85 -10.10 12.26 0.11
CA SER A 85 -11.42 12.93 0.16
C SER A 85 -11.33 14.31 0.79
N LEU A 86 -10.44 14.51 1.76
CA LEU A 86 -10.21 15.81 2.41
C LEU A 86 -9.34 16.73 1.54
N ILE A 87 -8.18 16.23 1.08
CA ILE A 87 -7.19 17.09 0.40
C ILE A 87 -7.40 17.18 -1.12
N GLY A 88 -8.31 16.39 -1.69
CA GLY A 88 -8.48 16.24 -3.13
C GLY A 88 -7.28 15.57 -3.83
N THR A 89 -7.37 15.43 -5.12
CA THR A 89 -6.31 14.87 -5.98
C THR A 89 -5.89 15.88 -7.04
N THR A 90 -4.63 15.84 -7.49
CA THR A 90 -4.14 16.66 -8.62
C THR A 90 -4.10 15.89 -9.93
N ASN A 91 -3.63 14.66 -9.92
CA ASN A 91 -3.43 13.87 -11.14
C ASN A 91 -3.79 12.39 -11.00
N ARG A 92 -4.13 11.91 -9.81
CA ARG A 92 -4.42 10.50 -9.48
C ARG A 92 -3.31 9.55 -9.90
N LYS A 93 -2.07 9.99 -9.80
CA LYS A 93 -0.90 9.15 -10.01
C LYS A 93 -0.46 8.57 -8.67
N ALA A 94 -0.26 7.26 -8.63
CA ALA A 94 0.30 6.55 -7.50
C ALA A 94 1.51 5.72 -7.93
N VAL A 95 2.55 5.79 -7.14
CA VAL A 95 3.73 4.90 -7.25
C VAL A 95 3.74 3.98 -6.04
N GLU A 96 3.94 2.69 -6.26
CA GLU A 96 4.16 1.72 -5.18
C GLU A 96 5.42 0.93 -5.45
N ILE A 97 6.33 0.96 -4.50
CA ILE A 97 7.61 0.28 -4.54
C ILE A 97 7.53 -0.95 -3.63
N CYS A 98 7.91 -2.11 -4.17
CA CYS A 98 7.73 -3.44 -3.59
C CYS A 98 6.26 -3.85 -3.47
N ALA A 99 5.53 -3.70 -4.58
CA ALA A 99 4.09 -3.96 -4.64
C ALA A 99 3.69 -5.44 -4.57
N GLY A 100 4.64 -6.36 -4.48
CA GLY A 100 4.39 -7.80 -4.54
C GLY A 100 3.71 -8.18 -5.87
N SER A 101 2.53 -8.78 -5.79
CA SER A 101 1.70 -9.02 -6.98
C SER A 101 0.79 -7.84 -7.33
N GLY A 102 0.83 -6.76 -6.55
CA GLY A 102 -0.06 -5.60 -6.71
C GLY A 102 -1.54 -5.88 -6.41
N ILE A 103 -1.87 -7.08 -5.91
CA ILE A 103 -3.25 -7.44 -5.54
C ILE A 103 -3.51 -7.09 -4.08
N GLU A 104 -2.57 -7.40 -3.19
CA GLU A 104 -2.55 -6.92 -1.82
C GLU A 104 -1.48 -5.83 -1.73
N CYS A 105 -1.89 -4.58 -1.86
CA CYS A 105 -1.00 -3.43 -1.77
C CYS A 105 -1.79 -2.13 -1.52
N ASN A 106 -1.12 -1.07 -1.08
CA ASN A 106 -1.75 0.16 -0.65
C ASN A 106 -2.43 0.94 -1.79
N THR A 107 -1.93 0.82 -3.03
CA THR A 107 -2.49 1.54 -4.18
C THR A 107 -3.60 0.80 -4.91
N ALA A 108 -3.77 -0.51 -4.68
CA ALA A 108 -4.70 -1.35 -5.45
C ALA A 108 -6.14 -0.85 -5.39
N ASN A 109 -6.64 -0.48 -4.22
CA ASN A 109 -8.00 0.05 -4.07
C ASN A 109 -8.22 1.34 -4.86
N LEU A 110 -7.25 2.24 -4.85
CA LEU A 110 -7.31 3.50 -5.60
C LEU A 110 -7.29 3.26 -7.11
N ILE A 111 -6.47 2.32 -7.57
CA ILE A 111 -6.37 1.95 -8.99
C ILE A 111 -7.67 1.30 -9.45
N ILE A 112 -8.16 0.28 -8.74
CA ILE A 112 -9.29 -0.55 -9.14
C ILE A 112 -10.61 0.22 -8.98
N ASN A 113 -10.85 0.84 -7.81
CA ASN A 113 -12.14 1.40 -7.46
C ASN A 113 -12.26 2.91 -7.74
N HIS A 114 -11.14 3.63 -7.93
CA HIS A 114 -11.14 5.09 -8.03
C HIS A 114 -10.42 5.64 -9.27
N ASN A 115 -10.13 4.78 -10.27
CA ASN A 115 -9.51 5.16 -11.56
C ASN A 115 -8.17 5.90 -11.43
N TRP A 116 -7.31 5.43 -10.53
CA TRP A 116 -5.97 5.97 -10.41
C TRP A 116 -5.01 5.32 -11.41
N ARG A 117 -4.00 6.05 -11.81
CA ARG A 117 -2.90 5.58 -12.64
C ARG A 117 -1.80 5.06 -11.73
N GLY A 118 -1.53 3.76 -11.78
CA GLY A 118 -0.49 3.11 -10.97
C GLY A 118 0.81 2.93 -11.75
N LEU A 119 1.93 3.10 -11.04
CA LEU A 119 3.25 2.59 -11.41
C LEU A 119 3.73 1.72 -10.25
N LEU A 120 3.79 0.41 -10.48
CA LEU A 120 4.07 -0.59 -9.48
C LEU A 120 5.42 -1.25 -9.78
N PHE A 121 6.29 -1.33 -8.79
CA PHE A 121 7.59 -1.98 -8.89
C PHE A 121 7.67 -3.17 -7.95
N ASP A 122 8.33 -4.24 -8.42
CA ASP A 122 8.72 -5.35 -7.56
C ASP A 122 9.99 -6.02 -8.08
N GLY A 123 10.84 -6.50 -7.16
CA GLY A 123 12.06 -7.24 -7.49
C GLY A 123 11.84 -8.68 -7.93
N ASN A 124 10.62 -9.22 -7.76
CA ASN A 124 10.26 -10.59 -8.11
C ASN A 124 9.48 -10.65 -9.43
N ASP A 125 10.15 -11.03 -10.49
CA ASP A 125 9.59 -11.17 -11.84
C ASP A 125 8.31 -12.04 -11.91
N ARG A 126 8.19 -13.08 -11.07
CA ARG A 126 6.99 -13.91 -11.01
C ARG A 126 5.79 -13.13 -10.47
N LEU A 127 5.98 -12.35 -9.40
CA LEU A 127 4.93 -11.52 -8.81
C LEU A 127 4.52 -10.41 -9.77
N VAL A 128 5.48 -9.76 -10.43
CA VAL A 128 5.21 -8.76 -11.47
C VAL A 128 4.33 -9.33 -12.59
N ARG A 129 4.68 -10.50 -13.13
CA ARG A 129 3.85 -11.15 -14.18
C ARG A 129 2.47 -11.53 -13.68
N GLN A 130 2.33 -11.96 -12.44
CA GLN A 130 1.04 -12.25 -11.82
C GLN A 130 0.18 -10.99 -11.74
N GLY A 131 0.74 -9.88 -11.30
CA GLY A 131 0.05 -8.58 -11.23
C GLY A 131 -0.35 -8.05 -12.61
N GLN A 132 0.58 -8.09 -13.58
CA GLN A 132 0.28 -7.71 -14.96
C GLN A 132 -0.92 -8.50 -15.51
N ALA A 133 -0.93 -9.82 -15.31
CA ALA A 133 -2.03 -10.67 -15.74
C ALA A 133 -3.33 -10.34 -15.03
N PHE A 134 -3.29 -10.08 -13.71
CA PHE A 134 -4.46 -9.69 -12.92
C PHE A 134 -5.09 -8.40 -13.46
N TYR A 135 -4.34 -7.33 -13.56
CA TYR A 135 -4.87 -6.01 -13.94
C TYR A 135 -5.37 -5.94 -15.39
N VAL A 136 -4.73 -6.67 -16.31
CA VAL A 136 -5.18 -6.74 -17.73
C VAL A 136 -6.52 -7.49 -17.87
N HIS A 137 -6.82 -8.43 -16.96
CA HIS A 137 -8.08 -9.17 -17.00
C HIS A 137 -9.14 -8.64 -16.03
N HIS A 138 -8.79 -7.72 -15.14
CA HIS A 138 -9.75 -7.15 -14.18
C HIS A 138 -10.67 -6.14 -14.89
N LYS A 139 -12.00 -6.27 -14.68
CA LYS A 139 -13.04 -5.50 -15.37
C LYS A 139 -12.89 -3.97 -15.27
N ASP A 140 -12.34 -3.47 -14.17
CA ASP A 140 -12.21 -2.04 -13.93
C ASP A 140 -10.87 -1.46 -14.38
N THR A 141 -9.90 -2.31 -14.78
CA THR A 141 -8.54 -1.87 -15.15
C THR A 141 -8.08 -2.34 -16.53
N PHE A 142 -8.79 -3.25 -17.19
CA PHE A 142 -8.34 -3.87 -18.46
C PHE A 142 -8.08 -2.88 -19.60
N ILE A 143 -8.77 -1.73 -19.62
CA ILE A 143 -8.56 -0.69 -20.64
C ILE A 143 -7.30 0.15 -20.31
N LEU A 144 -7.07 0.41 -19.02
CA LEU A 144 -5.97 1.23 -18.55
C LEU A 144 -5.31 0.57 -17.30
N PRO A 145 -4.64 -0.56 -17.49
CA PRO A 145 -3.97 -1.24 -16.40
C PRO A 145 -2.81 -0.38 -15.86
N PRO A 146 -2.43 -0.53 -14.58
CA PRO A 146 -1.23 0.11 -14.06
C PRO A 146 0.01 -0.41 -14.80
N LYS A 147 1.04 0.41 -14.88
CA LYS A 147 2.37 -0.03 -15.31
C LYS A 147 2.97 -0.84 -14.18
N PHE A 148 3.31 -2.10 -14.45
CA PHE A 148 3.95 -2.97 -13.48
C PHE A 148 5.33 -3.37 -13.99
N VAL A 149 6.38 -3.00 -13.27
CA VAL A 149 7.78 -3.04 -13.71
C VAL A 149 8.57 -3.98 -12.81
N HIS A 150 9.29 -4.93 -13.41
CA HIS A 150 10.27 -5.74 -12.70
C HIS A 150 11.54 -4.92 -12.55
N ALA A 151 11.84 -4.47 -11.33
CA ALA A 151 13.04 -3.72 -11.01
C ALA A 151 13.42 -3.88 -9.54
N TRP A 152 14.73 -3.93 -9.28
CA TRP A 152 15.29 -3.79 -7.94
C TRP A 152 15.54 -2.31 -7.68
N ILE A 153 14.81 -1.75 -6.73
CA ILE A 153 14.87 -0.31 -6.42
C ILE A 153 15.99 -0.04 -5.42
N THR A 154 16.80 0.95 -5.74
CA THR A 154 17.88 1.45 -4.89
C THR A 154 17.88 2.98 -4.86
N PRO A 155 18.58 3.62 -3.92
CA PRO A 155 18.76 5.07 -3.90
C PRO A 155 19.31 5.66 -5.22
N GLU A 156 20.15 4.90 -5.93
CA GLU A 156 20.82 5.36 -7.16
C GLU A 156 19.92 5.32 -8.38
N ASN A 157 18.84 4.52 -8.38
CA ASN A 157 18.02 4.33 -9.58
C ASN A 157 16.55 4.76 -9.44
N VAL A 158 16.07 5.03 -8.24
CA VAL A 158 14.65 5.26 -7.96
C VAL A 158 14.06 6.42 -8.77
N ASP A 159 14.73 7.55 -8.80
CA ASP A 159 14.26 8.73 -9.54
C ASP A 159 14.23 8.51 -11.06
N ASP A 160 15.24 7.86 -11.61
CA ASP A 160 15.30 7.57 -13.05
C ASP A 160 14.23 6.57 -13.46
N LEU A 161 14.04 5.50 -12.70
CA LEU A 161 13.01 4.50 -12.97
C LEU A 161 11.59 5.09 -12.90
N ILE A 162 11.30 5.94 -11.94
CA ILE A 162 10.02 6.62 -11.83
C ILE A 162 9.82 7.56 -13.03
N ALA A 163 10.85 8.34 -13.40
CA ALA A 163 10.80 9.31 -14.49
C ALA A 163 10.64 8.65 -15.86
N GLU A 164 11.32 7.53 -16.15
CA GLU A 164 11.20 6.77 -17.40
C GLU A 164 9.74 6.37 -17.70
N HIS A 165 8.94 6.23 -16.67
CA HIS A 165 7.53 5.88 -16.79
C HIS A 165 6.57 7.08 -16.78
N GLY A 166 7.10 8.32 -16.66
CA GLY A 166 6.30 9.56 -16.67
C GLY A 166 5.58 9.84 -15.35
N PHE A 167 6.17 9.41 -14.23
CA PHE A 167 5.70 9.67 -12.86
C PHE A 167 6.66 10.61 -12.10
N ASP A 168 7.54 11.27 -12.79
CA ASP A 168 8.36 12.35 -12.25
C ASP A 168 7.52 13.58 -11.88
N ASP A 169 8.15 14.54 -11.14
CA ASP A 169 7.49 15.73 -10.60
C ASP A 169 6.38 15.41 -9.58
N GLU A 170 5.26 16.11 -9.58
CA GLU A 170 4.18 15.91 -8.61
C GLU A 170 3.36 14.66 -8.92
N ILE A 171 3.18 13.81 -7.91
CA ILE A 171 2.22 12.71 -7.89
C ILE A 171 1.35 12.81 -6.63
N ASP A 172 0.19 12.17 -6.64
CA ASP A 172 -0.68 12.19 -5.45
C ASP A 172 -0.20 11.26 -4.35
N LEU A 173 0.28 10.03 -4.68
CA LEU A 173 0.66 9.02 -3.68
C LEU A 173 1.98 8.32 -4.03
N LEU A 174 2.84 8.18 -3.03
CA LEU A 174 3.93 7.20 -2.98
C LEU A 174 3.64 6.21 -1.85
N SER A 175 3.71 4.92 -2.14
CA SER A 175 3.79 3.83 -1.16
C SER A 175 5.16 3.18 -1.28
N LEU A 176 5.88 3.06 -0.16
CA LEU A 176 7.25 2.56 -0.10
C LEU A 176 7.37 1.55 1.03
N ASP A 177 7.71 0.30 0.68
CA ASP A 177 7.84 -0.81 1.62
C ASP A 177 8.77 -1.87 1.00
N ILE A 178 10.08 -1.73 1.24
CA ILE A 178 11.12 -2.61 0.69
C ILE A 178 11.86 -3.42 1.76
N ASP A 179 11.27 -3.52 2.95
CA ASP A 179 11.81 -4.34 4.03
C ASP A 179 13.29 -4.05 4.36
N GLY A 180 13.67 -2.77 4.49
CA GLY A 180 15.01 -2.47 5.00
C GLY A 180 15.68 -1.20 4.50
N GLN A 181 15.55 -0.86 3.23
CA GLN A 181 16.28 0.27 2.65
C GLN A 181 15.38 1.50 2.37
N ASP A 182 14.19 1.53 2.93
CA ASP A 182 13.16 2.56 2.72
C ASP A 182 13.65 3.97 3.03
N TYR A 183 14.38 4.11 4.15
CA TYR A 183 14.95 5.39 4.56
C TYR A 183 15.87 5.96 3.48
N TRP A 184 16.78 5.13 2.99
CA TRP A 184 17.80 5.55 2.02
C TRP A 184 17.20 5.84 0.65
N VAL A 185 16.21 5.06 0.22
CA VAL A 185 15.47 5.31 -1.02
C VAL A 185 14.70 6.62 -0.91
N TRP A 186 13.92 6.84 0.16
CA TRP A 186 13.21 8.11 0.30
C TRP A 186 14.15 9.31 0.46
N GLN A 187 15.27 9.14 1.16
CA GLN A 187 16.28 10.20 1.29
C GLN A 187 16.81 10.65 -0.08
N ALA A 188 17.09 9.69 -0.96
CA ALA A 188 17.66 9.96 -2.29
C ALA A 188 16.65 10.54 -3.30
N MET A 189 15.36 10.31 -3.12
CA MET A 189 14.33 10.80 -4.04
C MET A 189 14.27 12.32 -4.07
N GLU A 190 14.53 12.93 -5.21
CA GLU A 190 14.51 14.40 -5.42
C GLU A 190 13.54 14.84 -6.52
N ARG A 191 13.35 14.01 -7.55
CA ARG A 191 12.57 14.35 -8.74
C ARG A 191 11.09 14.05 -8.56
N CYS A 192 10.75 12.98 -7.86
CA CYS A 192 9.38 12.63 -7.56
C CYS A 192 8.94 13.30 -6.25
N ARG A 193 7.84 14.08 -6.32
CA ARG A 193 7.32 14.86 -5.19
C ARG A 193 5.88 14.46 -4.86
N PRO A 194 5.67 13.39 -4.09
CA PRO A 194 4.34 12.94 -3.69
C PRO A 194 3.62 13.99 -2.83
N ARG A 195 2.30 14.05 -2.94
CA ARG A 195 1.47 14.83 -1.99
C ARG A 195 1.25 14.06 -0.68
N VAL A 196 1.15 12.75 -0.78
CA VAL A 196 1.01 11.80 0.34
C VAL A 196 2.05 10.71 0.19
N ILE A 197 2.65 10.30 1.30
CA ILE A 197 3.56 9.16 1.38
C ILE A 197 3.04 8.20 2.44
N VAL A 198 3.02 6.93 2.09
CA VAL A 198 2.86 5.79 3.02
C VAL A 198 4.16 5.02 2.97
N LEU A 199 4.73 4.72 4.13
CA LEU A 199 5.94 3.92 4.19
C LEU A 199 5.94 3.01 5.42
N GLU A 200 6.62 1.86 5.29
CA GLU A 200 6.86 1.00 6.43
C GLU A 200 7.85 1.64 7.40
N ALA A 201 7.48 1.67 8.67
CA ALA A 201 8.31 2.25 9.72
C ALA A 201 8.28 1.39 10.97
N GLN A 202 9.44 1.23 11.60
CA GLN A 202 9.51 0.53 12.87
C GLN A 202 9.00 1.43 14.00
N SER A 203 7.94 0.99 14.69
CA SER A 203 7.34 1.73 15.81
C SER A 203 8.06 1.49 17.15
N PHE A 204 8.95 0.50 17.23
CA PHE A 204 9.85 0.32 18.37
C PHE A 204 11.04 1.30 18.30
N GLY A 205 11.66 1.60 19.45
CA GLY A 205 12.75 2.57 19.50
C GLY A 205 12.33 3.97 19.00
N ALA A 206 11.06 4.33 19.14
CA ALA A 206 10.45 5.51 18.55
C ALA A 206 11.10 6.84 18.97
N GLU A 207 11.90 6.84 20.03
CA GLU A 207 12.66 8.02 20.49
C GLU A 207 14.03 8.14 19.81
N ALA A 208 14.54 7.08 19.19
CA ALA A 208 15.84 7.04 18.54
C ALA A 208 15.71 7.11 17.01
N SER A 209 16.45 8.01 16.39
CA SER A 209 16.50 8.21 14.94
C SER A 209 17.50 7.21 14.33
N LEU A 210 17.05 5.99 14.08
CA LEU A 210 17.89 4.86 13.65
C LEU A 210 17.40 4.27 12.33
N SER A 211 18.35 3.84 11.50
CA SER A 211 18.09 3.06 10.29
C SER A 211 19.01 1.87 10.20
N VAL A 212 18.59 0.82 9.52
CA VAL A 212 19.50 -0.22 9.02
C VAL A 212 20.56 0.47 8.15
N PRO A 213 21.86 0.11 8.26
CA PRO A 213 22.90 0.67 7.39
C PRO A 213 22.55 0.50 5.91
N TYR A 214 22.98 1.47 5.10
CA TYR A 214 22.81 1.34 3.65
C TYR A 214 23.63 0.14 3.12
N ASP A 215 22.95 -0.76 2.44
CA ASP A 215 23.53 -1.87 1.71
C ASP A 215 22.70 -2.16 0.45
N PRO A 216 23.23 -1.92 -0.76
CA PRO A 216 22.49 -2.17 -2.00
C PRO A 216 22.17 -3.65 -2.24
N ALA A 217 22.83 -4.55 -1.51
CA ALA A 217 22.58 -5.99 -1.53
C ALA A 217 21.72 -6.47 -0.34
N PHE A 218 21.20 -5.53 0.46
CA PHE A 218 20.38 -5.87 1.61
C PHE A 218 19.14 -6.67 1.18
N VAL A 219 18.97 -7.80 1.82
CA VAL A 219 17.76 -8.62 1.70
C VAL A 219 17.28 -8.91 3.12
N ALA A 220 16.04 -8.59 3.40
CA ALA A 220 15.42 -8.92 4.68
C ALA A 220 15.35 -10.43 4.88
N HIS A 221 16.30 -10.99 5.62
CA HIS A 221 16.41 -12.44 5.82
C HIS A 221 15.66 -12.95 7.06
N HIS A 222 15.30 -12.06 7.96
CA HIS A 222 14.78 -12.40 9.29
C HIS A 222 13.65 -11.46 9.70
N MET A 223 12.49 -11.58 9.08
CA MET A 223 11.29 -10.83 9.50
C MET A 223 10.98 -11.05 11.00
N ASP A 224 11.30 -12.24 11.54
CA ASP A 224 11.13 -12.54 12.97
C ASP A 224 12.01 -11.71 13.89
N ASP A 225 13.09 -11.14 13.40
CA ASP A 225 14.03 -10.35 14.19
C ASP A 225 13.74 -8.84 14.17
N HIS A 226 12.75 -8.41 13.39
CA HIS A 226 12.33 -7.00 13.24
C HIS A 226 13.47 -6.05 12.82
N TYR A 227 14.51 -6.55 12.15
CA TYR A 227 15.62 -5.77 11.63
C TYR A 227 15.30 -5.35 10.17
N LEU A 228 14.32 -4.46 10.05
CA LEU A 228 13.72 -4.04 8.79
C LEU A 228 13.59 -2.50 8.78
N GLY A 229 14.27 -1.81 7.88
CA GLY A 229 14.09 -0.40 7.63
C GLY A 229 14.56 0.54 8.73
N ALA A 230 13.79 1.57 9.01
CA ALA A 230 14.14 2.62 9.95
C ALA A 230 13.04 2.85 11.00
N THR A 231 13.44 3.45 12.12
CA THR A 231 12.47 3.87 13.14
C THR A 231 11.61 5.01 12.64
N ILE A 232 10.41 5.11 13.19
CA ILE A 232 9.51 6.22 12.87
C ILE A 232 10.12 7.59 13.19
N ALA A 233 10.96 7.69 14.22
CA ALA A 233 11.67 8.94 14.54
C ALA A 233 12.62 9.36 13.42
N ALA A 234 13.30 8.41 12.78
CA ALA A 234 14.15 8.66 11.62
C ALA A 234 13.33 9.21 10.44
N PHE A 235 12.19 8.59 10.15
CA PHE A 235 11.32 9.06 9.08
C PHE A 235 10.66 10.41 9.37
N VAL A 236 10.27 10.70 10.61
CA VAL A 236 9.75 12.03 10.97
C VAL A 236 10.83 13.10 10.81
N LYS A 237 12.08 12.81 11.19
CA LYS A 237 13.22 13.71 11.01
C LYS A 237 13.47 13.95 9.51
N LEU A 238 13.54 12.89 8.71
CA LEU A 238 13.72 12.96 7.25
C LEU A 238 12.56 13.72 6.59
N GLY A 239 11.33 13.39 6.97
CA GLY A 239 10.11 14.04 6.45
C GLY A 239 10.16 15.55 6.62
N ARG A 240 10.48 16.03 7.82
CA ARG A 240 10.64 17.47 8.08
C ARG A 240 11.69 18.14 7.20
N VAL A 241 12.82 17.46 6.98
CA VAL A 241 13.87 17.98 6.08
C VAL A 241 13.37 18.07 4.62
N LYS A 242 12.54 17.10 4.20
CA LYS A 242 11.98 17.03 2.84
C LYS A 242 10.66 17.81 2.67
N GLY A 243 10.17 18.50 3.73
CA GLY A 243 8.93 19.28 3.70
C GLY A 243 7.66 18.44 3.80
N TYR A 244 7.70 17.41 4.64
CA TYR A 244 6.56 16.56 4.97
C TYR A 244 6.35 16.49 6.47
N ARG A 245 5.10 16.41 6.89
CA ARG A 245 4.71 16.17 8.27
C ARG A 245 4.11 14.79 8.44
N PHE A 246 4.36 14.17 9.57
CA PHE A 246 3.76 12.91 9.99
C PHE A 246 2.32 13.16 10.47
N VAL A 247 1.34 12.39 9.96
CA VAL A 247 -0.08 12.57 10.27
C VAL A 247 -0.73 11.34 10.92
N GLY A 248 0.01 10.25 11.12
CA GLY A 248 -0.48 9.07 11.84
C GLY A 248 0.00 7.75 11.26
N PHE A 249 -0.44 6.68 11.91
CA PHE A 249 -0.21 5.29 11.54
C PHE A 249 -1.48 4.57 11.08
N ASN A 250 -1.29 3.44 10.41
CA ASN A 250 -2.31 2.40 10.36
C ASN A 250 -2.53 1.79 11.76
N ARG A 251 -3.61 1.01 11.92
CA ARG A 251 -3.97 0.39 13.22
C ARG A 251 -2.85 -0.44 13.85
N LEU A 252 -2.05 -1.12 13.05
CA LEU A 252 -0.99 -2.01 13.53
C LEU A 252 0.37 -1.30 13.70
N GLN A 253 0.45 -0.01 13.36
CA GLN A 253 1.60 0.87 13.57
C GLN A 253 2.88 0.45 12.83
N TYR A 254 2.73 -0.13 11.65
CA TYR A 254 3.86 -0.39 10.75
C TYR A 254 3.82 0.49 9.49
N ASN A 255 2.65 0.98 9.04
CA ASN A 255 2.53 1.93 7.95
C ASN A 255 2.31 3.35 8.47
N ALA A 256 3.27 4.23 8.21
CA ALA A 256 3.27 5.64 8.59
C ALA A 256 2.83 6.52 7.41
N PHE A 257 1.98 7.51 7.70
CA PHE A 257 1.44 8.43 6.71
C PHE A 257 2.05 9.81 6.86
N PHE A 258 2.54 10.36 5.75
CA PHE A 258 3.11 11.69 5.66
C PHE A 258 2.38 12.50 4.60
N ILE A 259 2.17 13.78 4.88
CA ILE A 259 1.57 14.72 3.92
C ILE A 259 2.53 15.89 3.73
N ARG A 260 2.72 16.31 2.47
CA ARG A 260 3.56 17.45 2.14
C ARG A 260 3.03 18.71 2.81
N ASP A 261 3.94 19.54 3.33
CA ASP A 261 3.62 20.80 3.97
C ASP A 261 2.87 21.75 3.02
N GLY A 262 2.02 22.60 3.57
CA GLY A 262 1.13 23.45 2.78
C GLY A 262 -0.15 22.78 2.28
N ILE A 263 -0.32 21.46 2.47
CA ILE A 263 -1.55 20.74 2.06
C ILE A 263 -2.40 20.43 3.28
N ALA A 264 -3.55 21.10 3.42
CA ALA A 264 -4.61 20.79 4.38
C ALA A 264 -4.16 20.65 5.86
N GLU A 265 -3.24 21.47 6.31
CA GLU A 265 -2.66 21.41 7.66
C GLU A 265 -3.71 21.57 8.78
N ASN A 266 -4.77 22.32 8.51
CA ASN A 266 -5.89 22.49 9.43
C ASN A 266 -6.82 21.27 9.54
N MET A 267 -6.79 20.36 8.57
CA MET A 267 -7.61 19.14 8.53
C MET A 267 -6.83 17.92 8.99
N LEU A 268 -5.57 17.85 8.60
CA LEU A 268 -4.64 16.76 8.89
C LEU A 268 -3.32 17.37 9.42
N PRO A 269 -3.32 17.87 10.67
CA PRO A 269 -2.13 18.47 11.28
C PRO A 269 -1.04 17.44 11.55
N GLU A 270 0.18 17.91 11.78
CA GLU A 270 1.24 17.06 12.33
C GLU A 270 0.82 16.50 13.68
N VAL A 271 1.04 15.21 13.90
CA VAL A 271 0.74 14.53 15.15
C VAL A 271 2.02 14.14 15.88
N PRO A 272 2.10 14.38 17.19
CA PRO A 272 3.24 13.93 18.00
C PRO A 272 3.32 12.40 18.02
N LEU A 273 4.52 11.83 17.87
CA LEU A 273 4.72 10.38 17.93
C LEU A 273 4.13 9.77 19.21
N SER A 274 4.34 10.43 20.34
CA SER A 274 3.84 9.97 21.65
C SER A 274 2.33 9.81 21.73
N SER A 275 1.57 10.54 20.90
CA SER A 275 0.10 10.45 20.84
C SER A 275 -0.42 9.39 19.89
N CYS A 276 0.45 8.88 19.00
CA CYS A 276 0.10 7.89 17.99
C CYS A 276 0.49 6.45 18.36
N LEU A 277 1.32 6.28 19.39
CA LEU A 277 1.73 4.96 19.83
C LEU A 277 0.68 4.37 20.77
N ASP A 278 0.01 3.31 20.31
CA ASP A 278 -0.99 2.61 21.12
C ASP A 278 -0.32 1.93 22.33
N PRO A 279 -0.68 2.27 23.57
CA PRO A 279 -0.17 1.61 24.76
C PRO A 279 -0.41 0.09 24.77
N ALA A 280 -1.46 -0.39 24.14
CA ALA A 280 -1.74 -1.82 24.04
C ALA A 280 -0.69 -2.60 23.25
N LEU A 281 0.06 -1.93 22.37
CA LEU A 281 1.15 -2.52 21.58
C LEU A 281 2.55 -2.31 22.20
N GLU A 282 2.64 -1.69 23.38
CA GLU A 282 3.93 -1.37 24.03
C GLU A 282 4.78 -2.63 24.29
N GLU A 283 4.18 -3.68 24.80
CA GLU A 283 4.90 -4.94 25.07
C GLU A 283 5.38 -5.60 23.76
N MET A 284 4.62 -5.52 22.69
CA MET A 284 5.02 -6.00 21.36
C MET A 284 6.24 -5.20 20.86
N ARG A 285 6.19 -3.86 20.93
CA ARG A 285 7.30 -2.99 20.54
C ARG A 285 8.57 -3.26 21.33
N ARG A 286 8.43 -3.44 22.65
CA ARG A 286 9.56 -3.77 23.52
C ARG A 286 10.24 -5.08 23.12
N ARG A 287 9.46 -6.14 22.88
CA ARG A 287 9.97 -7.44 22.42
C ARG A 287 10.60 -7.36 21.04
N ALA A 288 10.02 -6.58 20.13
CA ALA A 288 10.59 -6.35 18.81
C ALA A 288 11.96 -5.66 18.94
N TRP A 289 12.06 -4.61 19.75
CA TRP A 289 13.33 -3.93 19.99
C TRP A 289 14.39 -4.84 20.63
N GLU A 290 14.03 -5.67 21.62
CA GLU A 290 14.97 -6.63 22.24
C GLU A 290 15.59 -7.58 21.23
N LYS A 291 14.87 -7.93 20.16
CA LYS A 291 15.39 -8.75 19.07
C LYS A 291 16.25 -7.95 18.09
N ALA A 292 15.80 -6.76 17.72
CA ALA A 292 16.44 -5.91 16.73
C ALA A 292 17.68 -5.21 17.25
N ALA A 293 17.75 -4.87 18.55
CA ALA A 293 18.85 -4.12 19.16
C ALA A 293 20.23 -4.82 19.14
N LYS A 294 20.25 -6.11 18.82
CA LYS A 294 21.51 -6.89 18.69
C LYS A 294 22.22 -6.64 17.35
N TYR A 295 21.54 -6.08 16.39
CA TYR A 295 22.09 -5.76 15.07
C TYR A 295 22.69 -4.37 15.02
N GLU A 296 23.42 -4.08 13.94
CA GLU A 296 24.02 -2.78 13.72
C GLU A 296 22.97 -1.77 13.24
N TRP A 297 22.86 -0.64 13.91
CA TRP A 297 22.02 0.48 13.53
C TRP A 297 22.88 1.71 13.30
N VAL A 298 22.47 2.56 12.37
CA VAL A 298 23.09 3.87 12.16
C VAL A 298 22.14 4.97 12.63
N GLU A 299 22.67 5.95 13.31
CA GLU A 299 21.94 7.16 13.64
C GLU A 299 21.84 8.06 12.40
N VAL A 300 20.65 8.54 12.09
CA VAL A 300 20.36 9.31 10.88
C VAL A 300 19.63 10.63 11.19
#